data_e27e5dc094f4f1c4bdbd02e012aa4632
#
_entry.id   e27e5dc094f4f1c4bdbd02e012aa4632
#
_cell.length_a   1.000
_cell.length_b   1.000
_cell.length_c   1.000
_cell.angle_alpha   90.00
_cell.angle_beta   90.00
_cell.angle_gamma   90.00
#
_symmetry.space_group_name_H-M   'P 1'
#
loop_
_entity.id
_entity.type
_entity.pdbx_description
1 polymer ?
#
loop_
_entity_poly.entity_id
_entity_poly.type
_entity_poly.pdbx_seq_one_letter_code
_entity_poly.pdbx_strand_id
1 'polypeptide(L)'
;MALPPLRPCFPIHWRETIPTAFTTDVVRWQDHETHHKPQAHLHPYYLIEERLLRRNLSLIRKISEAAGVEVILAFKAYALWRTFPIFREYISHTTASSPWEARLALEEFGSRAHTYSPAYEDETFGDILRCSSHISFNSLTQYARFAERVEEWNKAHGDDGSKVSCGLRINPEASPIETEIYNPCAPGSRFGVLAADLPETLPKGIEGLHCHCHCESSCDDLRHSLQRIEERFGHWLQQVRWINLGGGHLVTRKDYDTEGLITLLRDFRRRHPHLKVILEPGSAFGWQTGPLVSQVVDIVSNHGIRTAVLNVSFTCHMPDCLEMPYWPAVRLADGEETGAMERPEELAVPAETLENDIHATGECTYRLGGNSCLSGDWMGSWRFPRPLKAGDIIVFDDMNHYTTVKTCTFNGIAHPAIVLKHLDGTRQTLRHFTYEDYRDRMD
;
A
#
# COMPACT_ATOMS: atom_id res chain seq x y z
N MET A 1 32.40 17.32 -16.14
CA MET A 1 33.02 17.57 -14.81
C MET A 1 33.00 16.25 -14.06
N ALA A 2 34.15 15.68 -13.78
CA ALA A 2 34.30 14.39 -13.13
C ALA A 2 34.11 14.55 -11.61
N LEU A 3 33.35 13.65 -11.01
CA LEU A 3 33.18 13.58 -9.55
C LEU A 3 34.48 13.16 -8.88
N PRO A 4 34.83 13.69 -7.70
CA PRO A 4 36.04 13.29 -6.98
C PRO A 4 35.87 11.88 -6.39
N PRO A 5 36.99 11.09 -6.24
CA PRO A 5 36.93 9.74 -5.74
C PRO A 5 36.58 9.69 -4.23
N LEU A 6 35.75 8.71 -3.88
CA LEU A 6 35.39 8.38 -2.49
C LEU A 6 36.65 7.97 -1.70
N ARG A 7 36.86 8.52 -0.54
CA ARG A 7 37.93 8.11 0.37
C ARG A 7 37.55 6.80 1.08
N PRO A 8 38.48 5.87 1.26
CA PRO A 8 38.20 4.61 1.97
C PRO A 8 37.98 4.86 3.47
N CYS A 9 36.94 4.24 4.04
CA CYS A 9 36.74 4.16 5.49
C CYS A 9 37.85 3.33 6.14
N PHE A 10 38.40 3.82 7.25
CA PHE A 10 39.41 3.12 8.05
C PHE A 10 38.77 1.92 8.75
N PRO A 11 39.50 0.78 8.89
CA PRO A 11 39.05 -0.35 9.68
C PRO A 11 39.16 -0.04 11.18
N ILE A 12 38.06 -0.17 11.91
CA ILE A 12 38.02 -0.10 13.36
C ILE A 12 38.39 -1.48 13.87
N HIS A 13 39.59 -1.59 14.51
CA HIS A 13 39.98 -2.77 15.26
C HIS A 13 39.30 -2.78 16.63
N TRP A 14 38.34 -3.68 16.83
CA TRP A 14 37.86 -4.03 18.18
C TRP A 14 38.81 -5.02 18.82
N ARG A 15 39.48 -4.64 19.92
CA ARG A 15 40.13 -5.57 20.83
C ARG A 15 39.14 -5.96 21.91
N GLU A 16 38.99 -7.26 22.07
CA GLU A 16 38.20 -7.90 23.12
C GLU A 16 38.68 -7.54 24.50
N THR A 17 37.79 -7.05 25.35
CA THR A 17 37.80 -7.31 26.80
C THR A 17 36.37 -7.15 27.30
N ILE A 18 35.67 -8.27 27.47
CA ILE A 18 34.39 -8.34 28.16
C ILE A 18 34.68 -8.56 29.64
N PRO A 19 34.27 -7.65 30.55
CA PRO A 19 34.23 -7.98 31.99
C PRO A 19 32.90 -8.68 32.28
N THR A 20 32.98 -9.92 32.73
CA THR A 20 31.88 -10.67 33.36
C THR A 20 31.58 -10.09 34.72
N ALA A 21 30.51 -9.30 34.87
CA ALA A 21 29.66 -9.18 36.05
C ALA A 21 28.61 -8.10 35.83
N PHE A 22 27.42 -8.48 35.33
CA PHE A 22 26.24 -7.66 35.50
C PHE A 22 25.48 -8.15 36.73
N THR A 23 25.60 -7.43 37.83
CA THR A 23 24.64 -7.49 38.93
C THR A 23 23.36 -6.76 38.46
N THR A 24 22.23 -7.42 38.59
CA THR A 24 20.92 -6.89 38.31
C THR A 24 20.52 -5.88 39.39
N ASP A 25 20.96 -4.65 39.26
CA ASP A 25 20.37 -3.54 40.00
C ASP A 25 19.27 -2.92 39.12
N VAL A 26 18.03 -3.28 39.45
CA VAL A 26 16.82 -2.62 38.89
C VAL A 26 16.82 -1.19 39.42
N VAL A 27 17.26 -0.25 38.58
CA VAL A 27 17.09 1.19 38.85
C VAL A 27 15.59 1.49 38.81
N ARG A 28 14.99 1.61 40.01
CA ARG A 28 13.65 2.20 40.15
C ARG A 28 13.75 3.68 39.85
N TRP A 29 13.15 4.11 38.73
CA TRP A 29 12.89 5.51 38.47
C TRP A 29 11.92 6.01 39.52
N GLN A 30 12.38 6.93 40.38
CA GLN A 30 11.47 7.66 41.28
C GLN A 30 10.73 8.70 40.46
N ASP A 31 9.42 8.61 40.50
CA ASP A 31 8.53 9.62 39.94
C ASP A 31 8.77 10.96 40.66
N HIS A 32 9.46 11.88 39.98
CA HIS A 32 9.42 13.27 40.38
C HIS A 32 8.06 13.84 39.95
N GLU A 33 7.12 13.91 40.87
CA GLU A 33 5.87 14.65 40.73
C GLU A 33 6.14 16.13 40.49
N THR A 34 6.29 16.52 39.22
CA THR A 34 6.07 17.91 38.83
C THR A 34 4.57 18.09 38.62
N HIS A 35 3.93 18.99 39.39
CA HIS A 35 2.53 19.32 39.35
C HIS A 35 2.10 20.04 38.05
N HIS A 36 2.39 19.45 36.87
CA HIS A 36 1.67 19.72 35.63
C HIS A 36 0.64 18.61 35.48
N LYS A 37 -0.65 18.96 35.43
CA LYS A 37 -1.68 18.01 34.99
C LYS A 37 -1.17 17.42 33.67
N PRO A 38 -0.95 16.11 33.58
CA PRO A 38 -0.49 15.53 32.31
C PRO A 38 -1.56 15.84 31.29
N GLN A 39 -1.16 16.58 30.26
CA GLN A 39 -1.99 16.74 29.07
C GLN A 39 -2.27 15.32 28.56
N ALA A 40 -3.54 14.97 28.32
CA ALA A 40 -3.89 13.61 27.90
C ALA A 40 -3.07 13.24 26.65
N HIS A 41 -2.20 12.24 26.77
CA HIS A 41 -1.32 11.82 25.71
C HIS A 41 -2.11 10.97 24.73
N LEU A 42 -2.34 11.47 23.52
CA LEU A 42 -2.96 10.70 22.45
C LEU A 42 -1.95 9.70 21.88
N HIS A 43 -2.28 8.41 21.93
CA HIS A 43 -1.54 7.41 21.16
C HIS A 43 -1.97 7.52 19.68
N PRO A 44 -1.02 7.66 18.71
CA PRO A 44 -1.38 7.82 17.30
C PRO A 44 -2.09 6.58 16.75
N TYR A 45 -2.99 6.78 15.79
CA TYR A 45 -3.74 5.67 15.19
C TYR A 45 -4.18 5.96 13.75
N TYR A 46 -4.21 4.90 12.93
CA TYR A 46 -4.95 4.88 11.67
C TYR A 46 -6.40 4.57 11.98
N LEU A 47 -7.30 5.40 11.50
CA LEU A 47 -8.74 5.17 11.59
C LEU A 47 -9.26 4.60 10.29
N ILE A 48 -10.01 3.50 10.37
CA ILE A 48 -10.77 2.94 9.24
C ILE A 48 -12.24 3.22 9.52
N GLU A 49 -12.90 4.01 8.67
CA GLU A 49 -14.35 4.22 8.76
C GLU A 49 -15.09 3.16 7.93
N GLU A 50 -15.79 2.25 8.61
CA GLU A 50 -16.53 1.15 7.96
C GLU A 50 -17.52 1.67 6.92
N ARG A 51 -18.21 2.77 7.19
CA ARG A 51 -19.17 3.40 6.27
C ARG A 51 -18.51 3.80 4.95
N LEU A 52 -17.32 4.40 5.00
CA LEU A 52 -16.57 4.84 3.82
C LEU A 52 -15.98 3.65 3.06
N LEU A 53 -15.48 2.65 3.78
CA LEU A 53 -14.99 1.41 3.19
C LEU A 53 -16.11 0.68 2.42
N ARG A 54 -17.30 0.55 3.03
CA ARG A 54 -18.48 -0.05 2.38
C ARG A 54 -18.97 0.75 1.18
N ARG A 55 -18.86 2.09 1.20
CA ARG A 55 -19.16 2.95 0.05
C ARG A 55 -18.28 2.56 -1.16
N ASN A 56 -16.98 2.45 -0.94
CA ASN A 56 -16.02 2.09 -1.99
C ASN A 56 -16.27 0.66 -2.52
N LEU A 57 -16.46 -0.29 -1.61
CA LEU A 57 -16.77 -1.68 -1.95
C LEU A 57 -18.06 -1.81 -2.75
N SER A 58 -19.11 -1.07 -2.40
CA SER A 58 -20.38 -1.06 -3.11
C SER A 58 -20.23 -0.52 -4.54
N LEU A 59 -19.45 0.56 -4.74
CA LEU A 59 -19.17 1.11 -6.06
C LEU A 59 -18.38 0.12 -6.92
N ILE A 60 -17.33 -0.48 -6.36
CA ILE A 60 -16.48 -1.46 -7.06
C ILE A 60 -17.32 -2.68 -7.46
N ARG A 61 -18.18 -3.18 -6.58
CA ARG A 61 -19.10 -4.28 -6.91
C ARG A 61 -20.07 -3.89 -8.04
N LYS A 62 -20.66 -2.70 -7.97
CA LYS A 62 -21.55 -2.18 -9.06
C LYS A 62 -20.82 -2.18 -10.40
N ILE A 63 -19.58 -1.70 -10.45
CA ILE A 63 -18.76 -1.69 -11.68
C ILE A 63 -18.50 -3.13 -12.16
N SER A 64 -18.08 -4.02 -11.26
CA SER A 64 -17.80 -5.43 -11.54
C SER A 64 -19.00 -6.13 -12.17
N GLU A 65 -20.17 -6.03 -11.54
CA GLU A 65 -21.41 -6.65 -11.99
C GLU A 65 -21.89 -6.04 -13.33
N ALA A 66 -21.88 -4.70 -13.43
CA ALA A 66 -22.34 -4.01 -14.63
C ALA A 66 -21.43 -4.26 -15.83
N ALA A 67 -20.11 -4.30 -15.65
CA ALA A 67 -19.16 -4.62 -16.72
C ALA A 67 -19.06 -6.14 -16.99
N GLY A 68 -19.48 -6.98 -16.04
CA GLY A 68 -19.34 -8.44 -16.08
C GLY A 68 -17.88 -8.89 -15.98
N VAL A 69 -17.06 -8.18 -15.22
CA VAL A 69 -15.66 -8.49 -14.98
C VAL A 69 -15.46 -8.90 -13.52
N GLU A 70 -14.40 -9.62 -13.22
CA GLU A 70 -14.02 -9.88 -11.83
C GLU A 70 -13.14 -8.76 -11.31
N VAL A 71 -13.42 -8.27 -10.11
CA VAL A 71 -12.57 -7.32 -9.41
C VAL A 71 -12.08 -7.93 -8.12
N ILE A 72 -10.77 -7.93 -7.91
CA ILE A 72 -10.09 -8.57 -6.78
C ILE A 72 -9.21 -7.56 -6.03
N LEU A 73 -9.02 -7.76 -4.72
CA LEU A 73 -8.26 -6.87 -3.87
C LEU A 73 -6.75 -7.09 -4.00
N ALA A 74 -5.98 -6.05 -4.30
CA ALA A 74 -4.53 -6.11 -4.29
C ALA A 74 -3.94 -5.83 -2.89
N PHE A 75 -3.38 -6.86 -2.23
CA PHE A 75 -2.82 -6.75 -0.88
C PHE A 75 -1.64 -5.79 -0.79
N LYS A 76 -0.85 -5.66 -1.85
CA LYS A 76 0.24 -4.66 -1.89
C LYS A 76 -0.20 -3.24 -1.58
N ALA A 77 -1.49 -2.93 -1.73
CA ALA A 77 -2.05 -1.62 -1.43
C ALA A 77 -2.96 -1.61 -0.19
N TYR A 78 -3.57 -2.73 0.16
CA TYR A 78 -4.46 -2.84 1.30
C TYR A 78 -4.45 -4.26 1.87
N ALA A 79 -3.88 -4.44 3.05
CA ALA A 79 -3.76 -5.75 3.72
C ALA A 79 -4.22 -5.71 5.19
N LEU A 80 -5.11 -4.80 5.56
CA LEU A 80 -5.68 -4.69 6.90
C LEU A 80 -6.67 -5.84 7.15
N TRP A 81 -6.14 -7.04 7.37
CA TRP A 81 -6.84 -8.31 7.31
C TRP A 81 -8.04 -8.45 8.25
N ARG A 82 -8.05 -7.76 9.39
CA ARG A 82 -9.20 -7.77 10.30
C ARG A 82 -10.44 -7.09 9.73
N THR A 83 -10.31 -6.36 8.61
CA THR A 83 -11.43 -5.80 7.84
C THR A 83 -11.91 -6.74 6.72
N PHE A 84 -11.22 -7.83 6.44
CA PHE A 84 -11.59 -8.77 5.36
C PHE A 84 -13.02 -9.36 5.49
N PRO A 85 -13.60 -9.57 6.69
CA PRO A 85 -15.00 -9.93 6.78
C PRO A 85 -15.94 -8.95 6.03
N ILE A 86 -15.65 -7.65 6.07
CA ILE A 86 -16.41 -6.63 5.33
C ILE A 86 -16.20 -6.80 3.82
N PHE A 87 -14.95 -7.02 3.39
CA PHE A 87 -14.63 -7.21 1.95
C PHE A 87 -15.34 -8.41 1.35
N ARG A 88 -15.41 -9.54 2.08
CA ARG A 88 -16.04 -10.78 1.61
C ARG A 88 -17.52 -10.66 1.29
N GLU A 89 -18.19 -9.64 1.80
CA GLU A 89 -19.56 -9.33 1.42
C GLU A 89 -19.68 -8.79 -0.03
N TYR A 90 -18.57 -8.36 -0.65
CA TYR A 90 -18.56 -7.66 -1.92
C TYR A 90 -17.70 -8.31 -3.00
N ILE A 91 -16.58 -8.92 -2.62
CA ILE A 91 -15.63 -9.56 -3.53
C ILE A 91 -15.21 -10.94 -3.01
N SER A 92 -14.76 -11.82 -3.91
CA SER A 92 -14.47 -13.21 -3.58
C SER A 92 -12.99 -13.57 -3.56
N HIS A 93 -12.13 -12.75 -4.21
CA HIS A 93 -10.71 -13.07 -4.38
C HIS A 93 -9.81 -11.88 -4.13
N THR A 94 -8.52 -12.19 -3.99
CA THR A 94 -7.45 -11.22 -3.77
C THR A 94 -6.26 -11.50 -4.66
N THR A 95 -5.34 -10.53 -4.78
CA THR A 95 -4.03 -10.78 -5.35
C THR A 95 -2.97 -10.87 -4.26
N ALA A 96 -1.89 -11.57 -4.56
CA ALA A 96 -0.72 -11.68 -3.71
C ALA A 96 0.56 -11.45 -4.52
N SER A 97 1.57 -10.86 -3.89
CA SER A 97 2.87 -10.58 -4.50
C SER A 97 4.03 -11.33 -3.82
N SER A 98 3.71 -12.18 -2.86
CA SER A 98 4.67 -12.99 -2.10
C SER A 98 4.01 -14.25 -1.54
N PRO A 99 4.80 -15.24 -1.08
CA PRO A 99 4.25 -16.41 -0.38
C PRO A 99 3.42 -16.04 0.86
N TRP A 100 3.82 -15.01 1.59
CA TRP A 100 3.12 -14.59 2.81
C TRP A 100 1.80 -13.88 2.51
N GLU A 101 1.74 -13.06 1.47
CA GLU A 101 0.46 -12.50 1.01
C GLU A 101 -0.47 -13.60 0.48
N ALA A 102 0.05 -14.58 -0.26
CA ALA A 102 -0.74 -15.72 -0.74
C ALA A 102 -1.30 -16.55 0.44
N ARG A 103 -0.50 -16.77 1.48
CA ARG A 103 -0.92 -17.43 2.71
C ARG A 103 -1.98 -16.59 3.46
N LEU A 104 -1.80 -15.27 3.55
CA LEU A 104 -2.77 -14.35 4.14
C LEU A 104 -4.14 -14.42 3.41
N ALA A 105 -4.13 -14.55 2.08
CA ALA A 105 -5.34 -14.73 1.30
C ALA A 105 -6.06 -16.02 1.67
N LEU A 106 -5.33 -17.12 1.76
CA LEU A 106 -5.93 -18.42 2.09
C LEU A 106 -6.45 -18.45 3.54
N GLU A 107 -5.64 -18.02 4.50
CA GLU A 107 -5.92 -18.16 5.93
C GLU A 107 -6.93 -17.11 6.44
N GLU A 108 -6.80 -15.85 6.03
CA GLU A 108 -7.58 -14.73 6.59
C GLU A 108 -8.67 -14.22 5.65
N PHE A 109 -8.43 -14.22 4.32
CA PHE A 109 -9.48 -13.88 3.38
C PHE A 109 -10.38 -15.06 3.04
N GLY A 110 -9.89 -16.29 3.20
CA GLY A 110 -10.64 -17.52 2.96
C GLY A 110 -10.76 -17.90 1.48
N SER A 111 -9.88 -17.40 0.62
CA SER A 111 -9.77 -17.76 -0.79
C SER A 111 -8.32 -17.89 -1.24
N ARG A 112 -8.06 -18.71 -2.26
CA ARG A 112 -6.74 -18.81 -2.88
C ARG A 112 -6.49 -17.59 -3.76
N ALA A 113 -5.27 -17.02 -3.66
CA ALA A 113 -4.91 -15.78 -4.31
C ALA A 113 -4.74 -15.91 -5.83
N HIS A 114 -4.82 -14.78 -6.54
CA HIS A 114 -4.16 -14.58 -7.82
C HIS A 114 -2.76 -14.04 -7.53
N THR A 115 -1.74 -14.85 -7.72
CA THR A 115 -0.38 -14.51 -7.31
C THR A 115 0.48 -14.08 -8.48
N TYR A 116 1.13 -12.93 -8.33
CA TYR A 116 2.17 -12.46 -9.23
C TYR A 116 3.38 -11.98 -8.43
N SER A 117 4.56 -12.46 -8.77
CA SER A 117 5.84 -11.92 -8.28
C SER A 117 6.81 -11.78 -9.45
N PRO A 118 7.68 -10.74 -9.45
CA PRO A 118 8.73 -10.63 -10.47
C PRO A 118 9.72 -11.81 -10.46
N ALA A 119 9.86 -12.48 -9.32
CA ALA A 119 10.64 -13.70 -9.17
C ALA A 119 10.01 -14.64 -8.14
N TYR A 120 10.02 -15.95 -8.45
CA TYR A 120 9.67 -17.01 -7.51
C TYR A 120 10.94 -17.78 -7.11
N GLU A 121 10.98 -18.23 -5.86
CA GLU A 121 12.07 -19.00 -5.27
C GLU A 121 11.66 -20.47 -5.09
N ASP A 122 12.60 -21.41 -5.30
CA ASP A 122 12.31 -22.85 -5.24
C ASP A 122 11.80 -23.28 -3.86
N GLU A 123 12.37 -22.73 -2.81
CA GLU A 123 12.07 -23.07 -1.42
C GLU A 123 10.61 -22.72 -1.06
N THR A 124 10.10 -21.60 -1.57
CA THR A 124 8.78 -21.07 -1.20
C THR A 124 7.70 -21.34 -2.24
N PHE A 125 8.06 -21.89 -3.42
CA PHE A 125 7.09 -22.11 -4.49
C PHE A 125 6.01 -23.14 -4.14
N GLY A 126 6.28 -24.05 -3.23
CA GLY A 126 5.28 -24.98 -2.68
C GLY A 126 4.14 -24.26 -1.97
N ASP A 127 4.44 -23.20 -1.20
CA ASP A 127 3.43 -22.37 -0.56
C ASP A 127 2.63 -21.56 -1.58
N ILE A 128 3.28 -21.05 -2.64
CA ILE A 128 2.60 -20.38 -3.75
C ILE A 128 1.57 -21.33 -4.40
N LEU A 129 1.95 -22.57 -4.72
CA LEU A 129 1.04 -23.56 -5.30
C LEU A 129 -0.17 -23.82 -4.40
N ARG A 130 0.08 -24.02 -3.12
CA ARG A 130 -0.98 -24.31 -2.13
C ARG A 130 -1.96 -23.14 -1.97
N CYS A 131 -1.43 -21.92 -1.96
CA CYS A 131 -2.19 -20.72 -1.62
C CYS A 131 -2.74 -19.94 -2.83
N SER A 132 -2.43 -20.36 -4.07
CA SER A 132 -2.82 -19.62 -5.27
C SER A 132 -3.77 -20.42 -6.16
N SER A 133 -4.80 -19.77 -6.68
CA SER A 133 -5.68 -20.29 -7.75
C SER A 133 -5.15 -19.91 -9.15
N HIS A 134 -4.49 -18.75 -9.23
CA HIS A 134 -3.84 -18.26 -10.44
C HIS A 134 -2.40 -17.88 -10.11
N ILE A 135 -1.46 -18.21 -10.98
CA ILE A 135 -0.06 -17.80 -10.88
C ILE A 135 0.35 -17.14 -12.18
N SER A 136 0.71 -15.85 -12.12
CA SER A 136 1.28 -15.12 -13.25
C SER A 136 2.80 -15.14 -13.17
N PHE A 137 3.44 -15.68 -14.20
CA PHE A 137 4.89 -15.70 -14.35
C PHE A 137 5.38 -14.45 -15.06
N ASN A 138 6.51 -13.94 -14.61
CA ASN A 138 7.06 -12.69 -15.12
C ASN A 138 7.82 -12.87 -16.46
N SER A 139 8.30 -14.07 -16.74
CA SER A 139 9.06 -14.40 -17.94
C SER A 139 8.84 -15.84 -18.38
N LEU A 140 9.18 -16.14 -19.65
CA LEU A 140 9.17 -17.50 -20.18
C LEU A 140 10.15 -18.42 -19.45
N THR A 141 11.31 -17.90 -19.07
CA THR A 141 12.33 -18.66 -18.32
C THR A 141 11.84 -19.01 -16.91
N GLN A 142 11.15 -18.07 -16.24
CA GLN A 142 10.54 -18.34 -14.94
C GLN A 142 9.44 -19.41 -15.09
N TYR A 143 8.58 -19.31 -16.09
CA TYR A 143 7.56 -20.33 -16.34
C TYR A 143 8.20 -21.70 -16.59
N ALA A 144 9.19 -21.79 -17.47
CA ALA A 144 9.86 -23.05 -17.78
C ALA A 144 10.48 -23.73 -16.54
N ARG A 145 11.02 -22.94 -15.60
CA ARG A 145 11.60 -23.42 -14.34
C ARG A 145 10.57 -24.11 -13.45
N PHE A 146 9.32 -23.63 -13.44
CA PHE A 146 8.29 -24.09 -12.49
C PHE A 146 7.14 -24.88 -13.12
N ALA A 147 7.10 -24.98 -14.45
CA ALA A 147 6.00 -25.61 -15.20
C ALA A 147 5.74 -27.05 -14.78
N GLU A 148 6.79 -27.85 -14.60
CA GLU A 148 6.67 -29.26 -14.16
C GLU A 148 6.04 -29.37 -12.77
N ARG A 149 6.47 -28.52 -11.82
CA ARG A 149 5.91 -28.49 -10.47
C ARG A 149 4.42 -28.11 -10.44
N VAL A 150 4.01 -27.18 -11.34
CA VAL A 150 2.58 -26.84 -11.49
C VAL A 150 1.80 -28.02 -12.10
N GLU A 151 2.37 -28.69 -13.11
CA GLU A 151 1.72 -29.85 -13.74
C GLU A 151 1.54 -31.00 -12.74
N GLU A 152 2.56 -31.30 -11.94
CA GLU A 152 2.49 -32.30 -10.85
C GLU A 152 1.46 -31.93 -9.80
N TRP A 153 1.45 -30.65 -9.36
CA TRP A 153 0.44 -30.14 -8.44
C TRP A 153 -0.97 -30.33 -9.00
N ASN A 154 -1.20 -29.91 -10.23
CA ASN A 154 -2.50 -30.01 -10.89
C ASN A 154 -2.97 -31.45 -11.14
N LYS A 155 -2.04 -32.40 -11.33
CA LYS A 155 -2.34 -33.83 -11.40
C LYS A 155 -2.77 -34.39 -10.03
N ALA A 156 -2.08 -33.98 -8.98
CA ALA A 156 -2.35 -34.46 -7.61
C ALA A 156 -3.65 -33.87 -7.02
N HIS A 157 -4.02 -32.65 -7.39
CA HIS A 157 -5.12 -31.87 -6.79
C HIS A 157 -6.22 -31.53 -7.81
N GLY A 158 -6.33 -32.29 -8.88
CA GLY A 158 -7.26 -32.00 -9.98
C GLY A 158 -8.73 -32.11 -9.62
N ASP A 159 -9.05 -32.95 -8.67
CA ASP A 159 -10.42 -33.33 -8.31
C ASP A 159 -10.95 -32.58 -7.07
N ASP A 160 -10.08 -31.90 -6.31
CA ASP A 160 -10.45 -31.18 -5.08
C ASP A 160 -10.68 -29.65 -5.31
N GLY A 161 -10.64 -29.19 -6.55
CA GLY A 161 -10.78 -27.77 -6.91
C GLY A 161 -9.54 -26.91 -6.67
N SER A 162 -8.40 -27.52 -6.32
CA SER A 162 -7.16 -26.81 -6.01
C SER A 162 -6.21 -26.66 -7.19
N LYS A 163 -6.70 -26.81 -8.43
CA LYS A 163 -5.92 -26.52 -9.64
C LYS A 163 -5.41 -25.09 -9.66
N VAL A 164 -4.22 -24.92 -10.22
CA VAL A 164 -3.59 -23.62 -10.49
C VAL A 164 -3.69 -23.34 -11.98
N SER A 165 -4.23 -22.17 -12.33
CA SER A 165 -4.21 -21.64 -13.69
C SER A 165 -2.99 -20.73 -13.87
N CYS A 166 -2.15 -21.00 -14.86
CA CYS A 166 -0.95 -20.24 -15.12
C CYS A 166 -1.20 -19.12 -16.13
N GLY A 167 -0.60 -17.97 -15.87
CA GLY A 167 -0.55 -16.85 -16.79
C GLY A 167 0.86 -16.33 -17.00
N LEU A 168 0.99 -15.49 -18.00
CA LEU A 168 2.23 -14.79 -18.30
C LEU A 168 2.01 -13.29 -18.23
N ARG A 169 2.84 -12.58 -17.45
CA ARG A 169 2.81 -11.13 -17.47
C ARG A 169 3.37 -10.61 -18.78
N ILE A 170 2.63 -9.71 -19.42
CA ILE A 170 2.99 -9.07 -20.68
C ILE A 170 3.28 -7.58 -20.45
N ASN A 171 4.17 -7.03 -21.27
CA ASN A 171 4.49 -5.60 -21.28
C ASN A 171 4.07 -5.01 -22.62
N PRO A 172 2.99 -4.17 -22.66
CA PRO A 172 2.51 -3.57 -23.90
C PRO A 172 3.41 -2.43 -24.41
N GLU A 173 4.51 -2.11 -23.71
CA GLU A 173 5.40 -0.98 -24.00
C GLU A 173 4.63 0.35 -24.10
N ALA A 174 3.58 0.46 -23.29
CA ALA A 174 2.75 1.64 -23.18
C ALA A 174 2.22 1.75 -21.75
N SER A 175 2.41 2.91 -21.14
CA SER A 175 1.90 3.27 -19.82
C SER A 175 1.59 4.76 -19.80
N PRO A 176 0.52 5.18 -19.14
CA PRO A 176 0.20 6.60 -18.97
C PRO A 176 1.10 7.31 -17.96
N ILE A 177 1.99 6.56 -17.27
CA ILE A 177 2.82 7.09 -16.20
C ILE A 177 4.03 7.81 -16.79
N GLU A 178 4.12 9.12 -16.58
CA GLU A 178 5.22 9.96 -17.08
C GLU A 178 6.51 9.76 -16.28
N THR A 179 6.40 9.55 -14.96
CA THR A 179 7.55 9.37 -14.07
C THR A 179 8.16 7.98 -14.29
N GLU A 180 9.35 7.92 -14.86
CA GLU A 180 10.01 6.69 -15.29
C GLU A 180 10.13 5.63 -14.18
N ILE A 181 10.45 6.05 -12.95
CA ILE A 181 10.62 5.15 -11.79
C ILE A 181 9.31 4.39 -11.45
N TYR A 182 8.15 4.91 -11.83
CA TYR A 182 6.84 4.29 -11.59
C TYR A 182 6.25 3.68 -12.84
N ASN A 183 6.89 3.86 -14.00
CA ASN A 183 6.44 3.32 -15.27
C ASN A 183 6.87 1.87 -15.44
N PRO A 184 5.97 0.87 -15.29
CA PRO A 184 6.34 -0.54 -15.41
C PRO A 184 6.62 -0.97 -16.85
N CYS A 185 6.41 -0.09 -17.82
CA CYS A 185 6.64 -0.32 -19.23
C CYS A 185 7.85 0.46 -19.77
N ALA A 186 8.58 1.19 -18.92
CA ALA A 186 9.79 1.92 -19.33
C ALA A 186 10.88 0.98 -19.86
N PRO A 187 11.77 1.45 -20.76
CA PRO A 187 12.93 0.69 -21.17
C PRO A 187 13.75 0.21 -19.97
N GLY A 188 14.14 -1.06 -19.95
CA GLY A 188 14.83 -1.68 -18.82
C GLY A 188 13.91 -2.13 -17.68
N SER A 189 12.59 -1.97 -17.80
CA SER A 189 11.65 -2.52 -16.81
C SER A 189 11.84 -4.04 -16.70
N ARG A 190 11.87 -4.53 -15.44
CA ARG A 190 11.93 -5.96 -15.14
C ARG A 190 10.58 -6.67 -15.24
N PHE A 191 9.51 -5.99 -15.68
CA PHE A 191 8.14 -6.50 -15.61
C PHE A 191 7.61 -6.93 -16.96
N GLY A 192 7.31 -8.23 -17.07
CA GLY A 192 6.58 -8.82 -18.18
C GLY A 192 7.41 -9.05 -19.46
N VAL A 193 6.83 -9.83 -20.36
CA VAL A 193 7.44 -10.23 -21.64
C VAL A 193 6.95 -9.29 -22.73
N LEU A 194 7.87 -8.88 -23.61
CA LEU A 194 7.54 -8.10 -24.81
C LEU A 194 6.88 -9.00 -25.87
N ALA A 195 6.05 -8.43 -26.73
CA ALA A 195 5.43 -9.18 -27.82
C ALA A 195 6.48 -9.79 -28.76
N ALA A 196 7.60 -9.09 -29.00
CA ALA A 196 8.70 -9.57 -29.85
C ALA A 196 9.41 -10.82 -29.30
N ASP A 197 9.32 -11.07 -27.99
CA ASP A 197 10.00 -12.18 -27.32
C ASP A 197 9.06 -13.39 -27.11
N LEU A 198 7.78 -13.27 -27.48
CA LEU A 198 6.83 -14.38 -27.38
C LEU A 198 6.91 -15.34 -28.57
N PRO A 199 6.85 -16.66 -28.33
CA PRO A 199 6.69 -17.63 -29.42
C PRO A 199 5.30 -17.49 -30.04
N GLU A 200 5.12 -17.88 -31.30
CA GLU A 200 3.84 -17.85 -32.00
C GLU A 200 2.74 -18.59 -31.23
N THR A 201 3.07 -19.73 -30.66
CA THR A 201 2.19 -20.49 -29.76
C THR A 201 2.71 -20.40 -28.32
N LEU A 202 1.84 -20.00 -27.39
CA LEU A 202 2.20 -19.96 -25.98
C LEU A 202 2.60 -21.33 -25.46
N PRO A 203 3.54 -21.40 -24.49
CA PRO A 203 3.89 -22.66 -23.85
C PRO A 203 2.66 -23.37 -23.28
N LYS A 204 2.63 -24.71 -23.43
CA LYS A 204 1.57 -25.56 -22.88
C LYS A 204 1.36 -25.24 -21.39
N GLY A 205 0.11 -25.03 -20.98
CA GLY A 205 -0.26 -24.75 -19.58
C GLY A 205 -0.40 -23.25 -19.26
N ILE A 206 0.03 -22.35 -20.16
CA ILE A 206 -0.33 -20.93 -20.04
C ILE A 206 -1.79 -20.77 -20.48
N GLU A 207 -2.63 -20.30 -19.58
CA GLU A 207 -4.08 -20.13 -19.76
C GLU A 207 -4.51 -18.68 -19.68
N GLY A 208 -3.60 -17.77 -19.31
CA GLY A 208 -3.93 -16.36 -19.16
C GLY A 208 -2.78 -15.40 -19.45
N LEU A 209 -3.15 -14.13 -19.64
CA LEU A 209 -2.23 -13.01 -19.72
C LEU A 209 -2.49 -12.03 -18.59
N HIS A 210 -1.43 -11.41 -18.06
CA HIS A 210 -1.50 -10.40 -17.03
C HIS A 210 -0.77 -9.13 -17.49
N CYS A 211 -1.47 -8.01 -17.52
CA CYS A 211 -0.91 -6.70 -17.84
C CYS A 211 -1.19 -5.72 -16.71
N HIS A 212 -0.13 -5.15 -16.13
CA HIS A 212 -0.28 -4.09 -15.11
C HIS A 212 0.66 -2.93 -15.47
N CYS A 213 0.08 -1.85 -16.00
CA CYS A 213 0.79 -0.68 -16.52
C CYS A 213 0.20 0.67 -16.04
N HIS A 214 -0.63 0.65 -15.00
CA HIS A 214 -1.34 1.81 -14.50
C HIS A 214 -0.98 2.15 -13.03
N CYS A 215 -1.03 3.44 -12.71
CA CYS A 215 -1.01 4.00 -11.36
C CYS A 215 -1.87 5.26 -11.36
N GLU A 216 -2.91 5.31 -10.53
CA GLU A 216 -3.88 6.42 -10.41
C GLU A 216 -4.47 6.91 -11.75
N SER A 217 -4.62 5.99 -12.67
CA SER A 217 -5.00 6.23 -14.06
C SER A 217 -6.51 6.42 -14.23
N SER A 218 -6.86 7.08 -15.32
CA SER A 218 -8.24 7.34 -15.76
C SER A 218 -8.82 6.19 -16.59
N CYS A 219 -10.10 6.31 -16.96
CA CYS A 219 -10.76 5.41 -17.92
C CYS A 219 -10.15 5.51 -19.33
N ASP A 220 -9.74 6.72 -19.75
CA ASP A 220 -9.13 6.91 -21.08
C ASP A 220 -7.73 6.29 -21.16
N ASP A 221 -6.98 6.31 -20.07
CA ASP A 221 -5.69 5.60 -19.98
C ASP A 221 -5.87 4.09 -20.18
N LEU A 222 -6.91 3.50 -19.56
CA LEU A 222 -7.22 2.08 -19.81
C LEU A 222 -7.62 1.83 -21.26
N ARG A 223 -8.37 2.74 -21.86
CA ARG A 223 -8.75 2.63 -23.29
C ARG A 223 -7.53 2.52 -24.19
N HIS A 224 -6.54 3.41 -24.00
CA HIS A 224 -5.27 3.37 -24.73
C HIS A 224 -4.49 2.08 -24.48
N SER A 225 -4.42 1.64 -23.22
CA SER A 225 -3.73 0.40 -22.89
C SER A 225 -4.39 -0.83 -23.49
N LEU A 226 -5.72 -0.91 -23.48
CA LEU A 226 -6.45 -2.01 -24.13
C LEU A 226 -6.20 -2.03 -25.65
N GLN A 227 -6.19 -0.87 -26.29
CA GLN A 227 -5.84 -0.78 -27.71
C GLN A 227 -4.44 -1.30 -27.96
N ARG A 228 -3.44 -0.91 -27.14
CA ARG A 228 -2.07 -1.39 -27.29
C ARG A 228 -1.94 -2.89 -27.02
N ILE A 229 -2.71 -3.42 -26.07
CA ILE A 229 -2.76 -4.87 -25.81
C ILE A 229 -3.34 -5.59 -27.01
N GLU A 230 -4.45 -5.13 -27.59
CA GLU A 230 -5.07 -5.74 -28.77
C GLU A 230 -4.14 -5.67 -30.01
N GLU A 231 -3.47 -4.53 -30.23
CA GLU A 231 -2.53 -4.36 -31.36
C GLU A 231 -1.31 -5.28 -31.25
N ARG A 232 -0.72 -5.40 -30.06
CA ARG A 232 0.54 -6.12 -29.88
C ARG A 232 0.36 -7.58 -29.50
N PHE A 233 -0.69 -7.90 -28.73
CA PHE A 233 -0.91 -9.23 -28.15
C PHE A 233 -2.21 -9.90 -28.63
N GLY A 234 -2.93 -9.31 -29.60
CA GLY A 234 -4.21 -9.82 -30.11
C GLY A 234 -4.15 -11.29 -30.55
N HIS A 235 -3.03 -11.72 -31.17
CA HIS A 235 -2.82 -13.11 -31.56
C HIS A 235 -2.84 -14.06 -30.34
N TRP A 236 -2.17 -13.70 -29.24
CA TRP A 236 -2.10 -14.53 -28.03
C TRP A 236 -3.36 -14.42 -27.17
N LEU A 237 -4.13 -13.32 -27.26
CA LEU A 237 -5.43 -13.23 -26.60
C LEU A 237 -6.37 -14.36 -27.05
N GLN A 238 -6.24 -14.84 -28.27
CA GLN A 238 -7.03 -15.97 -28.80
C GLN A 238 -6.61 -17.34 -28.24
N GLN A 239 -5.44 -17.42 -27.60
CA GLN A 239 -4.87 -18.67 -27.08
C GLN A 239 -5.14 -18.87 -25.57
N VAL A 240 -5.71 -17.86 -24.91
CA VAL A 240 -5.87 -17.87 -23.46
C VAL A 240 -7.35 -17.79 -23.05
N ARG A 241 -7.64 -18.09 -21.77
CA ARG A 241 -9.00 -18.10 -21.21
C ARG A 241 -9.30 -16.91 -20.35
N TRP A 242 -8.26 -16.21 -19.87
CA TRP A 242 -8.41 -15.04 -19.05
C TRP A 242 -7.34 -13.99 -19.33
N ILE A 243 -7.72 -12.74 -19.06
CA ILE A 243 -6.80 -11.62 -19.00
C ILE A 243 -6.99 -10.87 -17.68
N ASN A 244 -5.89 -10.62 -16.99
CA ASN A 244 -5.83 -9.75 -15.84
C ASN A 244 -5.25 -8.40 -16.29
N LEU A 245 -6.04 -7.35 -16.20
CA LEU A 245 -5.66 -6.00 -16.62
C LEU A 245 -4.96 -5.20 -15.51
N GLY A 246 -4.67 -5.87 -14.38
CA GLY A 246 -3.98 -5.25 -13.24
C GLY A 246 -4.84 -4.24 -12.49
N GLY A 247 -4.16 -3.41 -11.72
CA GLY A 247 -4.75 -2.32 -10.95
C GLY A 247 -4.30 -0.94 -11.45
N GLY A 248 -4.41 0.05 -10.55
CA GLY A 248 -4.03 1.43 -10.83
C GLY A 248 -5.18 2.31 -11.32
N HIS A 249 -6.40 1.76 -11.45
CA HIS A 249 -7.61 2.53 -11.75
C HIS A 249 -8.25 3.00 -10.45
N LEU A 250 -8.21 4.32 -10.21
CA LEU A 250 -8.73 4.91 -8.98
C LEU A 250 -10.23 5.17 -9.10
N VAL A 251 -10.99 4.11 -9.33
CA VAL A 251 -12.44 4.13 -9.64
C VAL A 251 -13.32 4.78 -8.56
N THR A 252 -12.81 4.89 -7.35
CA THR A 252 -13.49 5.51 -6.20
C THR A 252 -13.18 6.99 -6.03
N ARG A 253 -12.26 7.54 -6.84
CA ARG A 253 -12.03 8.98 -6.92
C ARG A 253 -13.25 9.67 -7.52
N LYS A 254 -13.62 10.82 -6.97
CA LYS A 254 -14.88 11.52 -7.28
C LYS A 254 -15.04 11.88 -8.77
N ASP A 255 -13.97 12.17 -9.46
CA ASP A 255 -13.90 12.59 -10.86
C ASP A 255 -13.69 11.45 -11.86
N TYR A 256 -13.66 10.19 -11.39
CA TYR A 256 -13.42 9.04 -12.24
C TYR A 256 -14.68 8.70 -13.09
N ASP A 257 -14.49 8.52 -14.39
CA ASP A 257 -15.58 8.13 -15.33
C ASP A 257 -15.89 6.62 -15.17
N THR A 258 -16.74 6.29 -14.22
CA THR A 258 -17.16 4.90 -13.95
C THR A 258 -18.08 4.33 -15.04
N GLU A 259 -18.95 5.14 -15.65
CA GLU A 259 -19.85 4.68 -16.72
C GLU A 259 -19.07 4.44 -18.03
N GLY A 260 -18.09 5.29 -18.32
CA GLY A 260 -17.14 5.05 -19.41
C GLY A 260 -16.34 3.77 -19.21
N LEU A 261 -15.88 3.50 -17.98
CA LEU A 261 -15.18 2.25 -17.65
C LEU A 261 -16.06 1.02 -17.89
N ILE A 262 -17.32 1.04 -17.41
CA ILE A 262 -18.26 -0.06 -17.61
C ILE A 262 -18.48 -0.32 -19.11
N THR A 263 -18.67 0.74 -19.87
CA THR A 263 -18.86 0.65 -21.32
C THR A 263 -17.62 0.07 -22.01
N LEU A 264 -16.45 0.59 -21.68
CA LEU A 264 -15.17 0.14 -22.23
C LEU A 264 -14.93 -1.36 -22.00
N LEU A 265 -15.14 -1.82 -20.76
CA LEU A 265 -14.95 -3.22 -20.39
C LEU A 265 -15.98 -4.15 -21.05
N ARG A 266 -17.24 -3.71 -21.16
CA ARG A 266 -18.27 -4.45 -21.92
C ARG A 266 -17.90 -4.60 -23.40
N ASP A 267 -17.39 -3.53 -24.01
CA ASP A 267 -16.97 -3.53 -25.41
C ASP A 267 -15.76 -4.44 -25.63
N PHE A 268 -14.79 -4.41 -24.75
CA PHE A 268 -13.66 -5.33 -24.78
C PHE A 268 -14.13 -6.79 -24.66
N ARG A 269 -15.02 -7.10 -23.71
CA ARG A 269 -15.57 -8.45 -23.55
C ARG A 269 -16.39 -8.91 -24.76
N ARG A 270 -17.10 -8.01 -25.44
CA ARG A 270 -17.81 -8.34 -26.70
C ARG A 270 -16.87 -8.73 -27.82
N ARG A 271 -15.69 -8.10 -27.91
CA ARG A 271 -14.67 -8.46 -28.89
C ARG A 271 -13.95 -9.76 -28.52
N HIS A 272 -13.86 -10.08 -27.22
CA HIS A 272 -13.18 -11.26 -26.68
C HIS A 272 -14.09 -12.07 -25.75
N PRO A 273 -15.18 -12.68 -26.27
CA PRO A 273 -16.22 -13.30 -25.42
C PRO A 273 -15.75 -14.55 -24.68
N HIS A 274 -14.63 -15.15 -25.09
CA HIS A 274 -14.02 -16.32 -24.46
C HIS A 274 -13.13 -15.96 -23.26
N LEU A 275 -12.80 -14.67 -23.08
CA LEU A 275 -11.93 -14.22 -22.02
C LEU A 275 -12.70 -13.87 -20.74
N LYS A 276 -12.28 -14.42 -19.63
CA LYS A 276 -12.56 -13.88 -18.30
C LYS A 276 -11.66 -12.65 -18.10
N VAL A 277 -12.27 -11.50 -17.80
CA VAL A 277 -11.53 -10.25 -17.55
C VAL A 277 -11.46 -9.98 -16.06
N ILE A 278 -10.27 -9.67 -15.55
CA ILE A 278 -9.97 -9.46 -14.14
C ILE A 278 -9.31 -8.09 -13.97
N LEU A 279 -9.70 -7.37 -12.91
CA LEU A 279 -9.06 -6.13 -12.46
C LEU A 279 -8.56 -6.28 -11.02
N GLU A 280 -7.43 -5.66 -10.70
CA GLU A 280 -6.76 -5.71 -9.38
C GLU A 280 -6.59 -4.32 -8.74
N PRO A 281 -7.65 -3.51 -8.57
CA PRO A 281 -7.47 -2.25 -7.88
C PRO A 281 -6.97 -2.50 -6.45
N GLY A 282 -6.15 -1.58 -5.96
CA GLY A 282 -5.65 -1.63 -4.59
C GLY A 282 -6.10 -0.39 -3.83
N SER A 283 -5.47 0.77 -4.11
CA SER A 283 -5.80 2.05 -3.46
C SER A 283 -7.28 2.40 -3.53
N ALA A 284 -7.96 2.06 -4.63
CA ALA A 284 -9.39 2.35 -4.80
C ALA A 284 -10.27 1.78 -3.68
N PHE A 285 -9.90 0.66 -3.05
CA PHE A 285 -10.65 0.11 -1.92
C PHE A 285 -10.47 0.97 -0.66
N GLY A 286 -9.23 1.38 -0.35
CA GLY A 286 -8.89 2.18 0.83
C GLY A 286 -9.03 3.69 0.63
N TRP A 287 -9.32 4.16 -0.57
CA TRP A 287 -9.36 5.58 -0.94
C TRP A 287 -10.32 6.37 -0.09
N GLN A 288 -9.79 7.37 0.64
CA GLN A 288 -10.54 8.25 1.53
C GLN A 288 -11.42 7.48 2.54
N THR A 289 -10.91 6.39 3.09
CA THR A 289 -11.63 5.60 4.12
C THR A 289 -11.23 5.95 5.54
N GLY A 290 -10.26 6.84 5.73
CA GLY A 290 -9.91 7.37 7.05
C GLY A 290 -8.48 7.88 7.15
N PRO A 291 -8.21 8.67 8.21
CA PRO A 291 -6.95 9.36 8.43
C PRO A 291 -5.95 8.59 9.32
N LEU A 292 -4.73 9.12 9.37
CA LEU A 292 -3.80 8.97 10.49
C LEU A 292 -4.00 10.15 11.45
N VAL A 293 -4.25 9.87 12.71
CA VAL A 293 -4.40 10.86 13.77
C VAL A 293 -3.15 10.88 14.64
N SER A 294 -2.58 12.06 14.84
CA SER A 294 -1.35 12.28 15.60
C SER A 294 -1.47 13.47 16.54
N GLN A 295 -0.45 13.70 17.36
CA GLN A 295 -0.40 14.81 18.33
C GLN A 295 0.94 15.54 18.24
N VAL A 296 0.91 16.88 18.34
CA VAL A 296 2.11 17.71 18.51
C VAL A 296 2.70 17.44 19.89
N VAL A 297 3.95 17.00 19.94
CA VAL A 297 4.67 16.74 21.20
C VAL A 297 5.59 17.89 21.58
N ASP A 298 6.13 18.62 20.58
CA ASP A 298 6.99 19.76 20.82
C ASP A 298 6.97 20.73 19.64
N ILE A 299 7.43 21.97 19.86
CA ILE A 299 7.63 23.00 18.82
C ILE A 299 9.05 23.54 18.92
N VAL A 300 9.81 23.31 17.87
CA VAL A 300 11.20 23.81 17.75
C VAL A 300 11.24 24.97 16.77
N SER A 301 12.02 26.01 17.07
CA SER A 301 12.26 27.14 16.16
C SER A 301 13.74 27.27 15.86
N ASN A 302 14.07 27.37 14.58
CA ASN A 302 15.43 27.57 14.11
C ASN A 302 15.43 28.52 12.89
N HIS A 303 16.17 29.63 12.93
CA HIS A 303 16.19 30.67 11.88
C HIS A 303 14.79 31.16 11.45
N GLY A 304 13.86 31.26 12.40
CA GLY A 304 12.48 31.69 12.13
C GLY A 304 11.55 30.61 11.55
N ILE A 305 12.08 29.45 11.17
CA ILE A 305 11.30 28.28 10.76
C ILE A 305 10.87 27.53 12.01
N ARG A 306 9.56 27.36 12.17
CA ARG A 306 9.00 26.57 13.27
C ARG A 306 8.68 25.17 12.78
N THR A 307 9.08 24.16 13.57
CA THR A 307 8.76 22.77 13.32
C THR A 307 7.88 22.25 14.46
N ALA A 308 6.69 21.79 14.12
CA ALA A 308 5.86 21.00 15.04
C ALA A 308 6.30 19.55 14.97
N VAL A 309 6.90 19.04 16.04
CA VAL A 309 7.31 17.66 16.17
C VAL A 309 6.11 16.83 16.61
N LEU A 310 5.78 15.78 15.85
CA LEU A 310 4.62 14.93 16.08
C LEU A 310 5.02 13.61 16.73
N ASN A 311 4.08 12.93 17.38
CA ASN A 311 4.27 11.57 17.93
C ASN A 311 4.18 10.45 16.87
N VAL A 312 4.39 10.79 15.60
CA VAL A 312 4.55 9.88 14.47
C VAL A 312 5.87 10.17 13.76
N SER A 313 6.32 9.25 12.93
CA SER A 313 7.42 9.46 12.01
C SER A 313 6.91 9.33 10.58
N PHE A 314 7.23 10.27 9.72
CA PHE A 314 6.85 10.21 8.30
C PHE A 314 7.56 9.07 7.60
N THR A 315 8.85 8.87 7.90
CA THR A 315 9.64 7.75 7.38
C THR A 315 9.09 6.38 7.79
N CYS A 316 8.60 6.26 9.04
CA CYS A 316 8.09 4.98 9.54
C CYS A 316 6.63 4.74 9.18
N HIS A 317 5.79 5.77 9.26
CA HIS A 317 4.34 5.62 9.28
C HIS A 317 3.65 6.19 8.05
N MET A 318 4.36 7.02 7.25
CA MET A 318 3.88 7.61 6.01
C MET A 318 4.96 7.59 4.92
N PRO A 319 5.73 6.48 4.75
CA PRO A 319 6.83 6.45 3.79
C PRO A 319 6.37 6.67 2.35
N ASP A 320 5.13 6.31 2.04
CA ASP A 320 4.54 6.51 0.73
C ASP A 320 4.49 7.99 0.33
N CYS A 321 4.18 8.90 1.27
CA CYS A 321 4.20 10.34 1.03
C CYS A 321 5.60 10.87 0.68
N LEU A 322 6.66 10.24 1.20
CA LEU A 322 8.05 10.63 0.93
C LEU A 322 8.58 10.00 -0.36
N GLU A 323 8.23 8.73 -0.63
CA GLU A 323 8.67 7.98 -1.81
C GLU A 323 7.97 8.44 -3.09
N MET A 324 6.68 8.76 -3.00
CA MET A 324 5.84 9.21 -4.12
C MET A 324 5.70 10.73 -4.18
N PRO A 325 6.52 11.50 -3.53
CA PRO A 325 6.44 12.87 -3.04
C PRO A 325 5.09 13.55 -3.30
N TYR A 326 4.07 13.16 -2.54
CA TYR A 326 2.78 13.82 -2.54
C TYR A 326 2.44 14.38 -1.15
N TRP A 327 1.57 15.38 -1.12
CA TRP A 327 1.15 16.06 0.07
C TRP A 327 -0.29 15.66 0.42
N PRO A 328 -0.51 14.86 1.49
CA PRO A 328 -1.86 14.56 1.93
C PRO A 328 -2.53 15.82 2.45
N ALA A 329 -3.86 15.85 2.48
CA ALA A 329 -4.56 16.90 3.19
C ALA A 329 -4.27 16.81 4.69
N VAL A 330 -3.91 17.96 5.30
CA VAL A 330 -3.61 18.07 6.74
C VAL A 330 -4.65 18.93 7.41
N ARG A 331 -5.09 18.52 8.59
CA ARG A 331 -6.07 19.24 9.37
C ARG A 331 -5.68 19.34 10.85
N LEU A 332 -6.00 20.48 11.45
CA LEU A 332 -5.93 20.68 12.90
C LEU A 332 -7.27 20.32 13.51
N ALA A 333 -7.29 19.40 14.47
CA ALA A 333 -8.51 19.18 15.25
C ALA A 333 -8.75 20.42 16.13
N ASP A 334 -9.89 21.08 15.92
CA ASP A 334 -10.27 22.28 16.65
C ASP A 334 -11.27 21.93 17.75
N GLY A 335 -10.95 22.33 18.97
CA GLY A 335 -11.75 22.09 20.16
C GLY A 335 -10.89 21.71 21.36
N GLU A 336 -11.06 22.44 22.46
CA GLU A 336 -10.36 22.18 23.73
C GLU A 336 -11.13 21.18 24.63
N GLU A 337 -12.33 20.76 24.18
CA GLU A 337 -13.16 19.82 24.90
C GLU A 337 -12.74 18.36 24.69
N THR A 338 -13.09 17.50 25.62
CA THR A 338 -12.82 16.04 25.54
C THR A 338 -13.36 15.41 24.25
N GLY A 339 -14.43 15.95 23.67
CA GLY A 339 -14.99 15.51 22.40
C GLY A 339 -14.05 15.65 21.20
N ALA A 340 -13.20 16.67 21.19
CA ALA A 340 -12.18 16.84 20.13
C ALA A 340 -11.11 15.74 20.19
N MET A 341 -10.77 15.26 21.39
CA MET A 341 -9.83 14.16 21.59
C MET A 341 -10.44 12.79 21.26
N GLU A 342 -11.76 12.65 21.43
CA GLU A 342 -12.48 11.41 21.12
C GLU A 342 -12.78 11.26 19.62
N ARG A 343 -13.04 12.38 18.93
CA ARG A 343 -13.44 12.41 17.52
C ARG A 343 -12.73 13.53 16.74
N PRO A 344 -11.37 13.60 16.80
CA PRO A 344 -10.63 14.72 16.22
C PRO A 344 -10.82 14.84 14.69
N GLU A 345 -11.01 13.73 14.00
CA GLU A 345 -11.23 13.69 12.55
C GLU A 345 -12.57 14.32 12.11
N GLU A 346 -13.56 14.38 13.00
CA GLU A 346 -14.87 15.00 12.73
C GLU A 346 -14.84 16.50 12.99
N LEU A 347 -13.94 16.96 13.86
CA LEU A 347 -13.82 18.33 14.34
C LEU A 347 -12.65 19.09 13.68
N ALA A 348 -11.89 18.44 12.81
CA ALA A 348 -10.70 19.00 12.23
C ALA A 348 -10.99 20.06 11.15
N VAL A 349 -10.21 21.13 11.17
CA VAL A 349 -10.24 22.22 10.17
C VAL A 349 -9.03 22.14 9.25
N PRO A 350 -9.18 22.42 7.93
CA PRO A 350 -8.08 22.33 6.98
C PRO A 350 -6.93 23.28 7.31
N ALA A 351 -5.69 22.80 7.12
CA ALA A 351 -4.50 23.63 7.01
C ALA A 351 -4.22 23.91 5.53
N GLU A 352 -3.59 25.06 5.26
CA GLU A 352 -3.14 25.42 3.91
C GLU A 352 -1.75 24.82 3.66
N THR A 353 -1.59 24.06 2.58
CA THR A 353 -0.28 23.57 2.16
C THR A 353 0.57 24.68 1.53
N LEU A 354 1.87 24.68 1.84
CA LEU A 354 2.86 25.60 1.29
C LEU A 354 3.92 24.83 0.49
N GLU A 355 3.47 23.99 -0.43
CA GLU A 355 4.30 23.06 -1.20
C GLU A 355 5.54 23.70 -1.84
N ASN A 356 5.43 24.95 -2.31
CA ASN A 356 6.50 25.65 -2.99
C ASN A 356 7.43 26.42 -2.03
N ASP A 357 7.15 26.46 -0.72
CA ASP A 357 7.96 27.16 0.28
C ASP A 357 8.20 26.30 1.54
N ILE A 358 9.14 25.39 1.42
CA ILE A 358 9.56 24.52 2.52
C ILE A 358 10.30 25.25 3.65
N HIS A 359 10.63 26.51 3.47
CA HIS A 359 11.28 27.40 4.45
C HIS A 359 10.34 28.49 4.94
N ALA A 360 9.04 28.37 4.70
CA ALA A 360 8.05 29.34 5.10
C ALA A 360 8.13 29.66 6.60
N THR A 361 7.97 30.95 6.89
CA THR A 361 7.94 31.50 8.25
C THR A 361 6.59 32.16 8.52
N GLY A 362 6.26 32.39 9.78
CA GLY A 362 5.03 33.07 10.16
C GLY A 362 4.42 32.51 11.46
N GLU A 363 3.53 33.27 12.08
CA GLU A 363 3.00 32.93 13.41
C GLU A 363 2.21 31.62 13.41
N CYS A 364 1.49 31.29 12.34
CA CYS A 364 0.69 30.09 12.17
C CYS A 364 1.30 29.10 11.18
N THR A 365 2.58 29.30 10.78
CA THR A 365 3.25 28.46 9.78
C THR A 365 4.22 27.51 10.45
N TYR A 366 4.12 26.22 10.11
CA TYR A 366 4.92 25.18 10.69
C TYR A 366 5.35 24.14 9.63
N ARG A 367 6.60 23.72 9.71
CA ARG A 367 7.03 22.43 9.16
C ARG A 367 6.49 21.33 10.06
N LEU A 368 6.01 20.23 9.50
CA LEU A 368 5.64 19.05 10.27
C LEU A 368 6.84 18.11 10.33
N GLY A 369 7.36 17.86 11.53
CA GLY A 369 8.48 16.98 11.80
C GLY A 369 8.02 15.71 12.49
N GLY A 370 8.64 14.57 12.11
CA GLY A 370 8.48 13.31 12.82
C GLY A 370 9.37 13.24 14.07
N ASN A 371 9.19 12.18 14.85
CA ASN A 371 9.95 11.97 16.10
C ASN A 371 11.13 11.00 15.96
N SER A 372 11.55 10.65 14.73
CA SER A 372 12.77 9.88 14.53
C SER A 372 14.03 10.76 14.57
N CYS A 373 15.20 10.13 14.75
CA CYS A 373 16.49 10.82 14.67
C CYS A 373 16.97 11.09 13.23
N LEU A 374 16.18 10.73 12.22
CA LEU A 374 16.50 11.02 10.82
C LEU A 374 16.21 12.49 10.50
N SER A 375 17.21 13.26 10.08
CA SER A 375 17.04 14.68 9.79
C SER A 375 16.05 14.96 8.65
N GLY A 376 15.82 14.01 7.75
CA GLY A 376 14.82 14.06 6.68
C GLY A 376 13.41 13.61 7.08
N ASP A 377 13.17 13.29 8.36
CA ASP A 377 11.86 12.87 8.85
C ASP A 377 10.93 14.07 9.07
N TRP A 378 10.55 14.72 7.98
CA TRP A 378 9.61 15.82 7.98
C TRP A 378 8.84 15.87 6.66
N MET A 379 7.65 16.46 6.70
CA MET A 379 6.76 16.58 5.55
C MET A 379 6.22 18.00 5.45
N GLY A 380 6.82 18.77 4.56
CA GLY A 380 6.37 20.08 4.11
C GLY A 380 6.14 21.15 5.16
N SER A 381 5.71 22.31 4.67
CA SER A 381 5.30 23.45 5.47
C SER A 381 3.80 23.72 5.28
N TRP A 382 3.14 24.10 6.37
CA TRP A 382 1.69 24.24 6.45
C TRP A 382 1.31 25.48 7.20
N ARG A 383 0.27 26.19 6.77
CA ARG A 383 -0.34 27.29 7.52
C ARG A 383 -1.60 26.81 8.20
N PHE A 384 -1.62 26.88 9.53
CA PHE A 384 -2.74 26.48 10.36
C PHE A 384 -3.65 27.67 10.68
N PRO A 385 -4.93 27.44 11.05
CA PRO A 385 -5.88 28.51 11.40
C PRO A 385 -5.45 29.31 12.63
N ARG A 386 -4.63 28.74 13.52
CA ARG A 386 -4.07 29.37 14.71
C ARG A 386 -2.67 28.85 15.01
N PRO A 387 -1.92 29.51 15.91
CA PRO A 387 -0.64 28.97 16.40
C PRO A 387 -0.84 27.58 17.02
N LEU A 388 0.08 26.67 16.69
CA LEU A 388 0.13 25.33 17.28
C LEU A 388 0.79 25.36 18.64
N LYS A 389 0.39 24.41 19.51
CA LYS A 389 0.99 24.13 20.81
C LYS A 389 1.14 22.61 21.01
N ALA A 390 2.01 22.21 21.90
CA ALA A 390 2.08 20.82 22.36
C ALA A 390 0.70 20.36 22.83
N GLY A 391 0.30 19.15 22.44
CA GLY A 391 -1.02 18.58 22.70
C GLY A 391 -2.03 18.80 21.58
N ASP A 392 -1.80 19.69 20.63
CA ASP A 392 -2.69 19.84 19.46
C ASP A 392 -2.72 18.57 18.62
N ILE A 393 -3.90 18.23 18.10
CA ILE A 393 -4.14 17.04 17.30
C ILE A 393 -4.02 17.40 15.81
N ILE A 394 -3.14 16.70 15.11
CA ILE A 394 -2.95 16.81 13.68
C ILE A 394 -3.48 15.56 12.99
N VAL A 395 -4.30 15.77 11.98
CA VAL A 395 -4.98 14.72 11.22
C VAL A 395 -4.46 14.74 9.79
N PHE A 396 -3.99 13.59 9.29
CA PHE A 396 -3.56 13.35 7.92
C PHE A 396 -4.63 12.53 7.21
N ASP A 397 -5.28 13.09 6.20
CA ASP A 397 -6.33 12.39 5.47
C ASP A 397 -5.78 11.29 4.56
N ASP A 398 -6.63 10.30 4.28
CA ASP A 398 -6.40 9.25 3.28
C ASP A 398 -5.18 8.35 3.52
N MET A 399 -5.06 7.81 4.75
CA MET A 399 -3.89 7.03 5.18
C MET A 399 -4.12 5.51 5.25
N ASN A 400 -5.22 4.96 4.66
CA ASN A 400 -5.58 3.54 4.83
C ASN A 400 -5.19 2.63 3.66
N HIS A 401 -4.48 3.11 2.65
CA HIS A 401 -3.97 2.26 1.57
C HIS A 401 -2.44 2.09 1.65
N TYR A 402 -1.66 2.24 0.59
CA TYR A 402 -0.21 1.99 0.56
C TYR A 402 0.55 2.40 1.82
N THR A 403 0.14 3.48 2.47
CA THR A 403 0.73 3.96 3.72
C THR A 403 0.81 2.86 4.79
N THR A 404 -0.28 2.09 5.00
CA THR A 404 -0.33 1.08 6.07
C THR A 404 0.47 -0.20 5.79
N VAL A 405 0.76 -0.49 4.53
CA VAL A 405 1.49 -1.72 4.13
C VAL A 405 3.00 -1.51 3.95
N LYS A 406 3.46 -0.25 3.94
CA LYS A 406 4.89 0.10 3.76
C LYS A 406 5.59 0.51 5.05
N THR A 407 4.92 0.47 6.18
CA THR A 407 5.42 0.96 7.47
C THR A 407 6.64 0.19 7.98
N CYS A 408 7.43 0.86 8.81
CA CYS A 408 8.55 0.27 9.54
C CYS A 408 8.61 0.79 10.98
N THR A 409 9.58 0.33 11.76
CA THR A 409 9.82 0.72 13.16
C THR A 409 11.24 1.25 13.36
N PHE A 410 11.73 2.07 12.44
CA PHE A 410 13.04 2.71 12.57
C PHE A 410 13.14 3.50 13.88
N ASN A 411 14.30 3.50 14.53
CA ASN A 411 14.56 4.04 15.87
C ASN A 411 13.71 3.43 17.01
N GLY A 412 13.00 2.32 16.78
CA GLY A 412 12.09 1.75 17.77
C GLY A 412 10.86 2.58 18.05
N ILE A 413 10.48 3.46 17.11
CA ILE A 413 9.26 4.26 17.24
C ILE A 413 8.05 3.34 17.13
N ALA A 414 7.15 3.43 18.12
CA ALA A 414 5.95 2.61 18.17
C ALA A 414 5.04 2.88 16.97
N HIS A 415 4.60 1.80 16.32
CA HIS A 415 3.65 1.90 15.22
C HIS A 415 2.29 2.43 15.71
N PRO A 416 1.62 3.32 14.97
CA PRO A 416 0.27 3.78 15.30
C PRO A 416 -0.70 2.59 15.41
N ALA A 417 -1.64 2.67 16.35
CA ALA A 417 -2.69 1.67 16.46
C ALA A 417 -3.56 1.62 15.20
N ILE A 418 -4.23 0.50 14.96
CA ILE A 418 -5.21 0.36 13.88
C ILE A 418 -6.59 0.30 14.53
N VAL A 419 -7.47 1.22 14.18
CA VAL A 419 -8.80 1.41 14.78
C VAL A 419 -9.87 1.35 13.70
N LEU A 420 -10.92 0.57 13.92
CA LEU A 420 -12.11 0.52 13.07
C LEU A 420 -13.24 1.28 13.76
N LYS A 421 -13.85 2.23 13.06
CA LYS A 421 -15.09 2.90 13.47
C LYS A 421 -16.25 2.21 12.76
N HIS A 422 -17.08 1.53 13.53
CA HIS A 422 -18.23 0.78 13.06
C HIS A 422 -19.38 1.69 12.60
N LEU A 423 -20.38 1.10 11.93
CA LEU A 423 -21.55 1.81 11.42
C LEU A 423 -22.38 2.49 12.52
N ASP A 424 -22.37 1.95 13.73
CA ASP A 424 -23.04 2.52 14.91
C ASP A 424 -22.22 3.62 15.61
N GLY A 425 -21.03 3.95 15.07
CA GLY A 425 -20.12 4.94 15.62
C GLY A 425 -19.17 4.40 16.69
N THR A 426 -19.33 3.16 17.15
CA THR A 426 -18.39 2.55 18.10
C THR A 426 -17.01 2.34 17.48
N ARG A 427 -15.94 2.42 18.31
CA ARG A 427 -14.56 2.25 17.89
C ARG A 427 -14.00 0.96 18.47
N GLN A 428 -13.36 0.18 17.61
CA GLN A 428 -12.65 -1.04 17.97
C GLN A 428 -11.18 -0.91 17.62
N THR A 429 -10.30 -1.06 18.59
CA THR A 429 -8.87 -1.21 18.31
C THR A 429 -8.61 -2.59 17.74
N LEU A 430 -8.30 -2.66 16.44
CA LEU A 430 -7.99 -3.91 15.75
C LEU A 430 -6.58 -4.40 16.12
N ARG A 431 -5.61 -3.47 16.22
CA ARG A 431 -4.22 -3.79 16.58
C ARG A 431 -3.63 -2.65 17.40
N HIS A 432 -3.00 -3.01 18.50
CA HIS A 432 -2.06 -2.20 19.24
C HIS A 432 -0.68 -2.84 19.15
N PHE A 433 0.36 -2.04 18.91
CA PHE A 433 1.73 -2.53 18.75
C PHE A 433 2.50 -2.32 20.05
N THR A 434 3.34 -3.27 20.42
CA THR A 434 4.10 -3.29 21.68
C THR A 434 5.60 -3.27 21.42
N TYR A 435 6.39 -3.19 22.50
CA TYR A 435 7.83 -3.30 22.43
C TYR A 435 8.30 -4.63 21.81
N GLU A 436 7.57 -5.72 22.06
CA GLU A 436 7.86 -7.03 21.51
C GLU A 436 7.78 -7.04 19.97
N ASP A 437 6.85 -6.31 19.37
CA ASP A 437 6.75 -6.19 17.90
C ASP A 437 8.02 -5.56 17.29
N TYR A 438 8.68 -4.66 18.02
CA TYR A 438 9.97 -4.10 17.62
C TYR A 438 11.12 -5.06 17.89
N ARG A 439 11.23 -5.57 19.13
CA ARG A 439 12.33 -6.43 19.57
C ARG A 439 12.43 -7.69 18.73
N ASP A 440 11.31 -8.42 18.56
CA ASP A 440 11.29 -9.73 17.90
C ASP A 440 11.53 -9.65 16.38
N ARG A 441 11.55 -8.44 15.84
CA ARG A 441 11.95 -8.20 14.44
C ARG A 441 13.48 -8.06 14.30
N MET A 442 14.21 -7.81 15.38
CA MET A 442 15.63 -7.44 15.31
C MET A 442 16.57 -8.65 15.39
N ASP A 443 16.09 -9.81 15.84
CA ASP A 443 16.86 -11.06 15.92
C ASP A 443 15.99 -12.33 15.83
#